data_b5490774745cd79689d08b76b7eb64cd
#
_entry.id   b5490774745cd79689d08b76b7eb64cd
#
_cell.length_a   1.000
_cell.length_b   1.000
_cell.length_c   1.000
_cell.angle_alpha   90.00
_cell.angle_beta   90.00
_cell.angle_gamma   90.00
#
_symmetry.space_group_name_H-M   'P 1'
#
loop_
_entity.id
_entity.type
_entity.pdbx_description
1 polymer ?
#
loop_
_entity_poly.entity_id
_entity_poly.type
_entity_poly.pdbx_seq_one_letter_code
_entity_poly.pdbx_strand_id
1 'polypeptide(L)' 'MREVEVRLAGWKMADALAKLRNWLDHNGAVPVNFDISRAATGSLLVRIMFKDESEAEPFERDFGR' A
#
# COMPACT_ATOMS: atom_id res chain seq x y z
N MET A 1 4.09 -7.68 13.58
CA MET A 1 3.29 -7.10 12.51
C MET A 1 3.60 -5.64 12.32
N ARG A 2 3.57 -5.18 11.10
CA ARG A 2 3.89 -3.80 10.79
C ARG A 2 2.82 -3.22 9.88
N GLU A 3 2.23 -2.11 10.30
CA GLU A 3 1.25 -1.40 9.47
C GLU A 3 1.95 -0.27 8.73
N VAL A 4 1.71 -0.19 7.42
CA VAL A 4 2.25 0.86 6.58
C VAL A 4 1.09 1.63 5.98
N GLU A 5 1.16 2.95 6.09
CA GLU A 5 0.14 3.84 5.55
C GLU A 5 0.78 4.73 4.50
N VAL A 6 0.22 4.74 3.31
CA VAL A 6 0.71 5.59 2.23
C VAL A 6 -0.42 6.41 1.65
N ARG A 7 -0.08 7.57 1.15
CA ARG A 7 -1.04 8.49 0.56
C ARG A 7 -0.69 8.67 -0.91
N LEU A 8 -1.66 8.38 -1.77
CA LEU A 8 -1.47 8.49 -3.21
C LEU A 8 -2.34 9.62 -3.75
N ALA A 9 -1.70 10.74 -4.05
CA ALA A 9 -2.40 11.90 -4.59
C ALA A 9 -2.48 11.81 -6.10
N GLY A 10 -3.65 12.11 -6.66
CA GLY A 10 -3.83 12.11 -8.10
C GLY A 10 -3.98 10.75 -8.75
N TRP A 11 -4.07 9.69 -7.95
CA TRP A 11 -4.25 8.34 -8.47
C TRP A 11 -5.72 7.97 -8.52
N LYS A 12 -6.09 7.22 -9.52
CA LYS A 12 -7.41 6.61 -9.56
C LYS A 12 -7.39 5.31 -8.75
N MET A 13 -8.54 4.98 -8.17
CA MET A 13 -8.63 3.79 -7.32
C MET A 13 -8.20 2.52 -8.07
N ALA A 14 -8.69 2.36 -9.30
CA ALA A 14 -8.37 1.17 -10.07
C ALA A 14 -6.88 1.07 -10.37
N ASP A 15 -6.25 2.19 -10.70
CA ASP A 15 -4.83 2.22 -11.01
C ASP A 15 -4.00 1.92 -9.76
N ALA A 16 -4.41 2.48 -8.62
CA ALA A 16 -3.73 2.26 -7.35
C ALA A 16 -3.80 0.79 -6.96
N LEU A 17 -4.98 0.19 -7.08
CA LEU A 17 -5.16 -1.21 -6.75
C LEU A 17 -4.29 -2.11 -7.62
N ALA A 18 -4.28 -1.85 -8.92
CA ALA A 18 -3.49 -2.65 -9.85
C ALA A 18 -2.00 -2.55 -9.54
N LYS A 19 -1.53 -1.34 -9.28
CA LYS A 19 -0.12 -1.11 -8.99
C LYS A 19 0.29 -1.80 -7.68
N LEU A 20 -0.54 -1.67 -6.67
CA LEU A 20 -0.24 -2.27 -5.37
C LEU A 20 -0.26 -3.79 -5.44
N ARG A 21 -1.23 -4.35 -6.16
CA ARG A 21 -1.29 -5.80 -6.34
C ARG A 21 -0.09 -6.33 -7.09
N ASN A 22 0.31 -5.63 -8.16
CA ASN A 22 1.48 -6.03 -8.92
C ASN A 22 2.73 -5.99 -8.06
N TRP A 23 2.86 -4.96 -7.24
CA TRP A 23 4.01 -4.85 -6.36
C TRP A 23 4.06 -6.00 -5.37
N LEU A 24 2.92 -6.28 -4.73
CA LEU A 24 2.85 -7.35 -3.73
C LEU A 24 3.16 -8.70 -4.34
N ASP A 25 2.59 -8.95 -5.52
CA ASP A 25 2.81 -10.21 -6.22
C ASP A 25 4.26 -10.37 -6.64
N HIS A 26 4.83 -9.29 -7.18
CA HIS A 26 6.20 -9.31 -7.67
C HIS A 26 7.20 -9.54 -6.54
N ASN A 27 6.93 -9.03 -5.36
CA ASN A 27 7.80 -9.16 -4.21
C ASN A 27 7.46 -10.35 -3.33
N GLY A 28 6.43 -11.10 -3.69
CA GLY A 28 6.03 -12.26 -2.91
C GLY A 28 5.50 -11.90 -1.54
N ALA A 29 5.01 -10.69 -1.38
CA ALA A 29 4.50 -10.23 -0.09
C ALA A 29 3.01 -10.55 0.02
N VAL A 30 2.63 -11.11 1.15
CA VAL A 30 1.23 -11.43 1.43
C VAL A 30 0.80 -10.65 2.68
N PRO A 31 0.09 -9.55 2.51
CA PRO A 31 -0.30 -8.74 3.67
C PRO A 31 -1.37 -9.44 4.49
N VAL A 32 -1.33 -9.18 5.79
CA VAL A 32 -2.35 -9.68 6.71
C VAL A 32 -3.66 -8.94 6.49
N ASN A 33 -3.55 -7.64 6.19
CA ASN A 33 -4.73 -6.81 5.98
C ASN A 33 -4.40 -5.76 4.92
N PHE A 34 -5.40 -5.38 4.16
CA PHE A 34 -5.25 -4.42 3.08
C PHE A 34 -6.50 -3.56 3.01
N ASP A 35 -6.33 -2.24 3.10
CA ASP A 35 -7.46 -1.32 3.07
C ASP A 35 -7.11 -0.08 2.26
N ILE A 36 -8.05 0.35 1.43
CA ILE A 36 -7.92 1.59 0.68
C ILE A 36 -9.16 2.43 0.93
N SER A 37 -8.95 3.69 1.28
CA SER A 37 -10.04 4.62 1.47
C SER A 37 -9.71 5.94 0.78
N ARG A 38 -10.73 6.74 0.56
CA ARG A 38 -10.56 8.05 -0.06
C ARG A 38 -10.56 9.11 1.03
N ALA A 39 -9.49 9.90 1.07
CA ALA A 39 -9.40 11.00 2.01
C ALA A 39 -10.24 12.18 1.55
N ALA A 40 -10.52 13.09 2.47
CA ALA A 40 -11.34 14.26 2.18
C ALA A 40 -10.71 15.15 1.11
N THR A 41 -9.41 15.10 0.97
CA THR A 41 -8.67 15.88 -0.02
C THR A 41 -8.71 15.29 -1.42
N GLY A 42 -9.33 14.12 -1.57
CA GLY A 42 -9.36 13.41 -2.85
C GLY A 42 -8.21 12.44 -3.04
N SER A 43 -7.26 12.43 -2.13
CA SER A 43 -6.16 11.47 -2.17
C SER A 43 -6.65 10.10 -1.74
N LEU A 44 -5.93 9.05 -2.17
CA LEU A 44 -6.20 7.71 -1.70
C LEU A 44 -5.30 7.40 -0.51
N LEU A 45 -5.91 6.83 0.52
CA LEU A 45 -5.19 6.42 1.71
C LEU A 45 -5.13 4.91 1.72
N VAL A 46 -3.92 4.37 1.63
CA VAL A 46 -3.69 2.93 1.59
C VAL A 46 -3.09 2.50 2.91
N ARG A 47 -3.69 1.49 3.51
CA ARG A 47 -3.22 0.97 4.78
C ARG A 47 -3.03 -0.53 4.63
N ILE A 48 -1.80 -0.98 4.81
CA ILE A 48 -1.45 -2.39 4.64
C ILE A 48 -0.77 -2.88 5.91
N MET A 49 -1.21 -4.03 6.40
CA MET A 49 -0.59 -4.67 7.55
C MET A 49 0.25 -5.84 7.06
N PHE A 50 1.55 -5.77 7.30
CA PHE A 50 2.46 -6.84 6.93
C PHE A 50 2.75 -7.72 8.14
N LYS A 51 2.95 -9.00 7.87
CA LYS A 51 3.28 -9.96 8.91
C LYS A 51 4.70 -9.71 9.42
N ASP A 52 5.63 -9.47 8.51
CA ASP A 52 7.03 -9.26 8.84
C ASP A 52 7.46 -7.85 8.47
N GLU A 53 8.31 -7.28 9.33
CA GLU A 53 8.84 -5.95 9.07
C GLU A 53 9.71 -5.93 7.81
N SER A 54 10.35 -7.05 7.50
CA SER A 54 11.19 -7.15 6.31
C SER A 54 10.38 -6.99 5.02
N GLU A 55 9.09 -7.31 5.05
CA GLU A 55 8.22 -7.09 3.90
C GLU A 55 7.75 -5.64 3.85
N ALA A 56 7.59 -5.01 5.00
CA ALA A 56 7.11 -3.65 5.08
C ALA A 56 8.15 -2.63 4.61
N GLU A 57 9.41 -2.89 4.88
CA GLU A 57 10.48 -1.96 4.55
C GLU A 57 10.57 -1.61 3.06
N PRO A 58 10.64 -2.60 2.15
CA PRO A 58 10.69 -2.26 0.73
C PRO A 58 9.42 -1.58 0.24
N PHE A 59 8.28 -1.93 0.79
CA PHE A 59 7.03 -1.28 0.43
C PHE A 59 7.06 0.19 0.85
N GLU A 60 7.50 0.44 2.07
CA GLU A 60 7.58 1.79 2.60
C GLU A 60 8.55 2.64 1.79
N ARG A 61 9.66 2.05 1.36
CA ARG A 61 10.65 2.74 0.55
C ARG A 61 10.10 3.10 -0.83
N ASP A 62 9.32 2.20 -1.43
CA ASP A 62 8.81 2.40 -2.77
C ASP A 62 7.58 3.32 -2.81
N PHE A 63 6.75 3.27 -1.80
CA PHE A 63 5.48 3.99 -1.78
C PHE A 63 5.34 5.00 -0.64
N GLY A 64 6.11 4.86 0.41
CA GLY A 64 5.92 5.60 1.64
C GLY A 64 6.55 6.97 1.68
N ARG A 65 6.33 7.77 0.68
CA ARG A 65 6.94 9.11 0.66
C ARG A 65 5.89 10.16 0.70
#